data_a5a1333a4e3d9f4f0900b351c7a58c67
#
_entry.id   a5a1333a4e3d9f4f0900b351c7a58c67
#
_cell.length_a   1.000
_cell.length_b   1.000
_cell.length_c   1.000
_cell.angle_alpha   90.00
_cell.angle_beta   90.00
_cell.angle_gamma   90.00
#
_symmetry.space_group_name_H-M   'P 1'
#
loop_
_entity.id
_entity.type
_entity.pdbx_description
1 polymer ?
#
loop_
_entity_poly.entity_id
_entity_poly.type
_entity_poly.pdbx_seq_one_letter_code
_entity_poly.pdbx_strand_id
1 'polypeptide(L)'
;HIKFPLLFIGKQVGLLIPFTILSWLLIKKLKFKINFKDKNLLFLLAINILPIVLMFLTSFITGSKIRTMWMTPFYLSLGVLCVYIFQHQINLKKINSFKYSFLILFLLSPSIYSYVSIKETDKRTDYLGKDIAELVERRWERNFSNEIMYVVGDEWAAGNLSYHLPSRPKWFKSIEGVVNKLDPNGGIVYTGNAEVLKEVCPGDFGKINKQGFCMIGLKIR
;
A
#
# COMPACT_ATOMS: atom_id res chain seq x y z
N HIS A 1 -18.07 1.94 -12.80
CA HIS A 1 -17.43 0.67 -12.43
C HIS A 1 -16.25 0.27 -13.35
N ILE A 2 -16.14 0.76 -14.60
CA ILE A 2 -15.13 0.34 -15.58
C ILE A 2 -13.72 0.90 -15.28
N LYS A 3 -13.62 2.07 -14.67
CA LYS A 3 -12.33 2.77 -14.40
C LYS A 3 -11.33 1.94 -13.61
N PHE A 4 -11.73 1.33 -12.50
CA PHE A 4 -10.83 0.59 -11.62
C PHE A 4 -10.32 -0.72 -12.22
N PRO A 5 -11.17 -1.57 -12.88
CA PRO A 5 -10.71 -2.76 -13.58
C PRO A 5 -9.71 -2.46 -14.69
N LEU A 6 -9.97 -1.44 -15.51
CA LEU A 6 -9.04 -1.04 -16.59
C LEU A 6 -7.72 -0.53 -16.02
N LEU A 7 -7.76 0.29 -14.96
CA LEU A 7 -6.56 0.76 -14.27
C LEU A 7 -5.77 -0.42 -13.67
N PHE A 8 -6.47 -1.43 -13.13
CA PHE A 8 -5.84 -2.65 -12.61
C PHE A 8 -5.09 -3.39 -13.72
N ILE A 9 -5.74 -3.70 -14.86
CA ILE A 9 -5.09 -4.37 -16.00
C ILE A 9 -3.90 -3.56 -16.53
N GLY A 10 -4.06 -2.25 -16.71
CA GLY A 10 -2.96 -1.38 -17.17
C GLY A 10 -1.73 -1.44 -16.27
N LYS A 11 -1.95 -1.48 -14.95
CA LYS A 11 -0.86 -1.66 -13.97
C LYS A 11 -0.22 -3.04 -14.02
N GLN A 12 -1.00 -4.10 -14.26
CA GLN A 12 -0.46 -5.46 -14.41
C GLN A 12 0.41 -5.55 -15.67
N VAL A 13 -0.04 -4.98 -16.80
CA VAL A 13 0.76 -4.90 -18.02
C VAL A 13 2.06 -4.16 -17.76
N GLY A 14 2.00 -2.98 -17.11
CA GLY A 14 3.19 -2.20 -16.74
C GLY A 14 4.17 -2.99 -15.86
N LEU A 15 3.68 -3.73 -14.87
CA LEU A 15 4.49 -4.56 -13.98
C LEU A 15 5.22 -5.69 -14.75
N LEU A 16 4.59 -6.22 -15.79
CA LEU A 16 5.15 -7.33 -16.58
C LEU A 16 6.08 -6.88 -17.72
N ILE A 17 6.25 -5.57 -17.96
CA ILE A 17 7.16 -5.06 -19.02
C ILE A 17 8.57 -5.62 -18.88
N PRO A 18 9.25 -5.59 -17.71
CA PRO A 18 10.60 -6.14 -17.59
C PRO A 18 10.66 -7.62 -17.92
N PHE A 19 9.66 -8.39 -17.49
CA PHE A 19 9.56 -9.82 -17.80
C PHE A 19 9.37 -10.08 -19.30
N THR A 20 8.54 -9.29 -19.97
CA THR A 20 8.29 -9.42 -21.42
C THR A 20 9.53 -9.08 -22.22
N ILE A 21 10.28 -8.03 -21.84
CA ILE A 21 11.55 -7.67 -22.48
C ILE A 21 12.57 -8.80 -22.35
N LEU A 22 12.75 -9.35 -21.13
CA LEU A 22 13.66 -10.47 -20.89
C LEU A 22 13.28 -11.72 -21.69
N SER A 23 11.97 -12.04 -21.73
CA SER A 23 11.47 -13.17 -22.50
C SER A 23 11.70 -13.00 -23.99
N TRP A 24 11.52 -11.79 -24.51
CA TRP A 24 11.77 -11.45 -25.91
C TRP A 24 13.23 -11.67 -26.33
N LEU A 25 14.19 -11.40 -25.44
CA LEU A 25 15.61 -11.65 -25.73
C LEU A 25 15.90 -13.12 -26.04
N LEU A 26 15.16 -14.04 -25.42
CA LEU A 26 15.35 -15.49 -25.59
C LEU A 26 14.52 -16.08 -26.72
N ILE A 27 13.36 -15.51 -27.02
CA ILE A 27 12.41 -16.09 -27.98
C ILE A 27 12.73 -15.58 -29.39
N LYS A 28 13.02 -16.49 -30.31
CA LYS A 28 13.37 -16.15 -31.69
C LYS A 28 12.16 -15.79 -32.56
N LYS A 29 11.02 -16.47 -32.34
CA LYS A 29 9.78 -16.29 -33.09
C LYS A 29 8.58 -16.50 -32.17
N LEU A 30 7.62 -15.60 -32.17
CA LEU A 30 6.39 -15.73 -31.41
C LEU A 30 5.38 -16.58 -32.21
N LYS A 31 5.47 -17.89 -32.12
CA LYS A 31 4.46 -18.79 -32.66
C LYS A 31 3.72 -19.44 -31.50
N PHE A 32 2.49 -19.01 -31.27
CA PHE A 32 1.62 -19.62 -30.28
C PHE A 32 1.03 -20.93 -30.82
N LYS A 33 1.44 -22.06 -30.27
CA LYS A 33 0.79 -23.35 -30.48
C LYS A 33 0.17 -23.78 -29.16
N ILE A 34 -1.08 -23.42 -28.95
CA ILE A 34 -1.83 -23.78 -27.73
C ILE A 34 -2.61 -25.06 -28.01
N ASN A 35 -2.22 -26.15 -27.34
CA ASN A 35 -2.95 -27.40 -27.38
C ASN A 35 -3.83 -27.54 -26.14
N PHE A 36 -5.11 -27.23 -26.23
CA PHE A 36 -6.06 -27.34 -25.12
C PHE A 36 -6.31 -28.79 -24.64
N LYS A 37 -5.75 -29.81 -25.28
CA LYS A 37 -5.79 -31.20 -24.78
C LYS A 37 -4.63 -31.49 -23.80
N ASP A 38 -3.64 -30.62 -23.73
CA ASP A 38 -2.49 -30.75 -22.84
C ASP A 38 -2.85 -30.30 -21.43
N LYS A 39 -2.96 -31.26 -20.51
CA LYS A 39 -3.32 -30.98 -19.10
C LYS A 39 -2.31 -30.10 -18.37
N ASN A 40 -1.03 -30.24 -18.69
CA ASN A 40 0.02 -29.42 -18.06
C ASN A 40 -0.08 -27.97 -18.50
N LEU A 41 -0.32 -27.75 -19.79
CA LEU A 41 -0.55 -26.39 -20.31
C LEU A 41 -1.80 -25.77 -19.72
N LEU A 42 -2.91 -26.51 -19.63
CA LEU A 42 -4.15 -26.02 -18.99
C LEU A 42 -3.94 -25.66 -17.53
N PHE A 43 -3.23 -26.49 -16.79
CA PHE A 43 -2.89 -26.20 -15.41
C PHE A 43 -2.07 -24.91 -15.28
N LEU A 44 -1.01 -24.76 -16.08
CA LEU A 44 -0.17 -23.57 -16.08
C LEU A 44 -0.95 -22.30 -16.50
N LEU A 45 -1.84 -22.41 -17.48
CA LEU A 45 -2.74 -21.31 -17.87
C LEU A 45 -3.70 -20.97 -16.73
N ALA A 46 -4.30 -21.97 -16.10
CA ALA A 46 -5.24 -21.74 -15.01
C ALA A 46 -4.59 -20.98 -13.84
N ILE A 47 -3.44 -21.43 -13.34
CA ILE A 47 -2.79 -20.77 -12.19
C ILE A 47 -2.28 -19.36 -12.49
N ASN A 48 -1.97 -19.03 -13.76
CA ASN A 48 -1.47 -17.69 -14.15
C ASN A 48 -2.60 -16.75 -14.59
N ILE A 49 -3.60 -17.24 -15.33
CA ILE A 49 -4.63 -16.39 -15.96
C ILE A 49 -5.87 -16.26 -15.07
N LEU A 50 -6.32 -17.37 -14.46
CA LEU A 50 -7.56 -17.38 -13.69
C LEU A 50 -7.56 -16.35 -12.55
N PRO A 51 -6.50 -16.19 -11.74
CA PRO A 51 -6.46 -15.16 -10.70
C PRO A 51 -6.62 -13.75 -11.26
N ILE A 52 -6.01 -13.44 -12.40
CA ILE A 52 -6.13 -12.11 -13.05
C ILE A 52 -7.57 -11.86 -13.46
N VAL A 53 -8.21 -12.87 -14.09
CA VAL A 53 -9.61 -12.78 -14.52
C VAL A 53 -10.54 -12.63 -13.33
N LEU A 54 -10.36 -13.42 -12.27
CA LEU A 54 -11.19 -13.33 -11.06
C LEU A 54 -11.05 -11.96 -10.38
N MET A 55 -9.84 -11.44 -10.26
CA MET A 55 -9.61 -10.11 -9.67
C MET A 55 -10.20 -9.00 -10.54
N PHE A 56 -10.07 -9.12 -11.86
CA PHE A 56 -10.72 -8.18 -12.78
C PHE A 56 -12.24 -8.19 -12.62
N LEU A 57 -12.85 -9.37 -12.61
CA LEU A 57 -14.30 -9.53 -12.43
C LEU A 57 -14.77 -9.01 -11.07
N THR A 58 -14.03 -9.30 -10.00
CA THR A 58 -14.33 -8.76 -8.66
C THR A 58 -14.33 -7.24 -8.68
N SER A 59 -13.28 -6.61 -9.25
CA SER A 59 -13.22 -5.15 -9.37
C SER A 59 -14.35 -4.59 -10.24
N PHE A 60 -14.72 -5.30 -11.30
CA PHE A 60 -15.80 -4.89 -12.21
C PHE A 60 -17.17 -4.92 -11.54
N ILE A 61 -17.46 -6.00 -10.80
CA ILE A 61 -18.77 -6.20 -10.13
C ILE A 61 -18.90 -5.26 -8.92
N THR A 62 -17.86 -5.18 -8.08
CA THR A 62 -17.93 -4.42 -6.82
C THR A 62 -17.61 -2.93 -6.99
N GLY A 63 -17.00 -2.54 -8.12
CA GLY A 63 -16.47 -1.18 -8.30
C GLY A 63 -15.26 -0.85 -7.40
N SER A 64 -14.66 -1.86 -6.74
CA SER A 64 -13.60 -1.68 -5.77
C SER A 64 -12.24 -1.53 -6.44
N LYS A 65 -11.37 -0.66 -5.86
CA LYS A 65 -9.99 -0.50 -6.29
C LYS A 65 -9.12 -1.61 -5.70
N ILE A 66 -8.62 -2.51 -6.57
CA ILE A 66 -7.74 -3.61 -6.15
C ILE A 66 -6.28 -3.14 -6.15
N ARG A 67 -5.53 -3.55 -5.12
CA ARG A 67 -4.10 -3.28 -5.00
C ARG A 67 -3.32 -4.22 -5.91
N THR A 68 -2.44 -3.65 -6.74
CA THR A 68 -1.64 -4.37 -7.75
C THR A 68 -0.77 -5.48 -7.14
N MET A 69 -0.22 -5.24 -5.94
CA MET A 69 0.67 -6.17 -5.26
C MET A 69 0.03 -7.52 -4.90
N TRP A 70 -1.29 -7.61 -4.82
CA TRP A 70 -1.97 -8.89 -4.53
C TRP A 70 -1.81 -9.92 -5.63
N MET A 71 -1.41 -9.49 -6.84
CA MET A 71 -1.16 -10.38 -7.98
C MET A 71 0.26 -10.96 -8.00
N THR A 72 1.20 -10.38 -7.25
CA THR A 72 2.61 -10.79 -7.29
C THR A 72 2.84 -12.30 -7.08
N PRO A 73 2.18 -12.99 -6.12
CA PRO A 73 2.36 -14.43 -5.94
C PRO A 73 1.98 -15.26 -7.16
N PHE A 74 0.98 -14.80 -7.94
CA PHE A 74 0.47 -15.54 -9.10
C PHE A 74 1.39 -15.43 -10.33
N TYR A 75 2.37 -14.51 -10.32
CA TYR A 75 3.36 -14.37 -11.38
C TYR A 75 4.58 -15.26 -11.20
N LEU A 76 4.72 -15.96 -10.05
CA LEU A 76 5.86 -16.84 -9.81
C LEU A 76 5.98 -17.97 -10.87
N SER A 77 4.86 -18.48 -11.34
CA SER A 77 4.83 -19.54 -12.36
C SER A 77 4.77 -19.03 -13.81
N LEU A 78 4.73 -17.69 -14.02
CA LEU A 78 4.63 -17.11 -15.37
C LEU A 78 5.86 -17.44 -16.23
N GLY A 79 7.04 -17.48 -15.63
CA GLY A 79 8.28 -17.91 -16.30
C GLY A 79 8.20 -19.36 -16.80
N VAL A 80 7.64 -20.25 -15.99
CA VAL A 80 7.44 -21.66 -16.36
C VAL A 80 6.46 -21.76 -17.52
N LEU A 81 5.33 -21.04 -17.45
CA LEU A 81 4.34 -20.98 -18.55
C LEU A 81 4.99 -20.48 -19.84
N CYS A 82 5.78 -19.40 -19.76
CA CYS A 82 6.49 -18.84 -20.91
C CYS A 82 7.45 -19.86 -21.54
N VAL A 83 8.28 -20.53 -20.74
CA VAL A 83 9.19 -21.58 -21.20
C VAL A 83 8.39 -22.75 -21.80
N TYR A 84 7.30 -23.17 -21.17
CA TYR A 84 6.49 -24.28 -21.64
C TYR A 84 5.87 -24.01 -23.04
N ILE A 85 5.32 -22.81 -23.25
CA ILE A 85 4.73 -22.43 -24.55
C ILE A 85 5.80 -22.28 -25.62
N PHE A 86 6.97 -21.71 -25.29
CA PHE A 86 7.98 -21.32 -26.27
C PHE A 86 9.23 -22.21 -26.29
N GLN A 87 9.23 -23.39 -25.59
CA GLN A 87 10.40 -24.28 -25.44
C GLN A 87 11.15 -24.56 -26.73
N HIS A 88 10.44 -24.76 -27.86
CA HIS A 88 11.05 -25.04 -29.16
C HIS A 88 11.53 -23.78 -29.92
N GLN A 89 11.29 -22.59 -29.36
CA GLN A 89 11.59 -21.29 -29.98
C GLN A 89 12.66 -20.52 -29.18
N ILE A 90 13.09 -21.07 -28.05
CA ILE A 90 14.13 -20.48 -27.19
C ILE A 90 15.48 -20.60 -27.86
N ASN A 91 16.20 -19.47 -27.95
CA ASN A 91 17.54 -19.41 -28.52
C ASN A 91 18.59 -19.30 -27.40
N LEU A 92 19.16 -20.42 -27.02
CA LEU A 92 20.18 -20.49 -25.97
C LEU A 92 21.48 -19.75 -26.31
N LYS A 93 21.74 -19.45 -27.61
CA LYS A 93 22.90 -18.61 -27.99
C LYS A 93 22.82 -17.20 -27.39
N LYS A 94 21.63 -16.74 -27.04
CA LYS A 94 21.41 -15.42 -26.42
C LYS A 94 21.35 -15.46 -24.88
N ILE A 95 21.67 -16.58 -24.27
CA ILE A 95 21.57 -16.75 -22.80
C ILE A 95 22.47 -15.76 -22.04
N ASN A 96 23.64 -15.43 -22.59
CA ASN A 96 24.51 -14.46 -21.95
C ASN A 96 23.90 -13.03 -21.98
N SER A 97 23.31 -12.62 -23.11
CA SER A 97 22.58 -11.34 -23.18
C SER A 97 21.42 -11.29 -22.18
N PHE A 98 20.69 -12.39 -22.06
CA PHE A 98 19.63 -12.52 -21.04
C PHE A 98 20.19 -12.36 -19.62
N LYS A 99 21.28 -13.07 -19.28
CA LYS A 99 21.91 -12.99 -17.95
C LYS A 99 22.34 -11.56 -17.61
N TYR A 100 23.02 -10.87 -18.54
CA TYR A 100 23.44 -9.48 -18.33
C TYR A 100 22.25 -8.53 -18.18
N SER A 101 21.24 -8.65 -19.04
CA SER A 101 20.03 -7.83 -18.94
C SER A 101 19.27 -8.09 -17.63
N PHE A 102 19.17 -9.35 -17.21
CA PHE A 102 18.58 -9.72 -15.92
C PHE A 102 19.35 -9.10 -14.75
N LEU A 103 20.69 -9.22 -14.77
CA LEU A 103 21.54 -8.64 -13.71
C LEU A 103 21.40 -7.12 -13.63
N ILE A 104 21.36 -6.44 -14.79
CA ILE A 104 21.14 -5.00 -14.85
C ILE A 104 19.78 -4.64 -14.22
N LEU A 105 18.70 -5.28 -14.62
CA LEU A 105 17.37 -5.02 -14.07
C LEU A 105 17.29 -5.36 -12.57
N PHE A 106 17.93 -6.44 -12.14
CA PHE A 106 17.97 -6.87 -10.75
C PHE A 106 18.70 -5.85 -9.85
N LEU A 107 19.79 -5.26 -10.33
CA LEU A 107 20.54 -4.24 -9.59
C LEU A 107 19.90 -2.85 -9.72
N LEU A 108 19.30 -2.53 -10.86
CA LEU A 108 18.70 -1.23 -11.11
C LEU A 108 17.52 -0.94 -10.17
N SER A 109 16.66 -1.94 -9.95
CA SER A 109 15.45 -1.77 -9.12
C SER A 109 15.77 -1.35 -7.67
N PRO A 110 16.61 -2.06 -6.90
CA PRO A 110 16.97 -1.64 -5.55
C PRO A 110 17.78 -0.34 -5.53
N SER A 111 18.60 -0.07 -6.58
CA SER A 111 19.37 1.17 -6.66
C SER A 111 18.47 2.40 -6.85
N ILE A 112 17.47 2.31 -7.72
CA ILE A 112 16.47 3.38 -7.90
C ILE A 112 15.67 3.55 -6.62
N TYR A 113 15.24 2.45 -5.99
CA TYR A 113 14.49 2.52 -4.74
C TYR A 113 15.31 3.19 -3.63
N SER A 114 16.59 2.82 -3.47
CA SER A 114 17.49 3.43 -2.50
C SER A 114 17.68 4.93 -2.76
N TYR A 115 17.93 5.31 -4.02
CA TYR A 115 18.07 6.72 -4.41
C TYR A 115 16.82 7.53 -4.07
N VAL A 116 15.63 7.03 -4.45
CA VAL A 116 14.34 7.68 -4.16
C VAL A 116 14.10 7.73 -2.65
N SER A 117 14.48 6.67 -1.91
CA SER A 117 14.33 6.60 -0.46
C SER A 117 15.18 7.62 0.29
N ILE A 118 16.38 7.89 -0.20
CA ILE A 118 17.27 8.91 0.38
C ILE A 118 16.80 10.34 0.04
N LYS A 119 16.27 10.54 -1.18
CA LYS A 119 15.84 11.88 -1.63
C LYS A 119 14.49 12.32 -1.08
N GLU A 120 13.55 11.40 -0.95
CA GLU A 120 12.20 11.69 -0.47
C GLU A 120 12.11 11.34 1.02
N THR A 121 11.99 12.35 1.87
CA THR A 121 11.90 12.22 3.34
C THR A 121 10.46 12.27 3.87
N ASP A 122 9.44 12.30 3.00
CA ASP A 122 8.02 12.44 3.36
C ASP A 122 7.21 11.16 3.05
N LYS A 123 7.84 10.01 3.23
CA LYS A 123 7.20 8.71 3.02
C LYS A 123 6.58 8.18 4.31
N ARG A 124 5.66 7.22 4.18
CA ARG A 124 5.09 6.53 5.34
C ARG A 124 6.14 5.83 6.22
N THR A 125 7.25 5.38 5.62
CA THR A 125 8.39 4.78 6.33
C THR A 125 9.15 5.76 7.21
N ASP A 126 9.07 7.05 6.90
CA ASP A 126 9.78 8.12 7.61
C ASP A 126 8.88 8.78 8.68
N TYR A 127 7.68 8.23 8.89
CA TYR A 127 6.74 8.75 9.86
C TYR A 127 7.20 8.47 11.31
N LEU A 128 7.55 9.52 12.00
CA LEU A 128 8.06 9.47 13.38
C LEU A 128 6.92 9.32 14.40
N GLY A 129 6.17 8.21 14.31
CA GLY A 129 4.95 7.99 15.10
C GLY A 129 5.18 8.06 16.61
N LYS A 130 6.31 7.52 17.10
CA LYS A 130 6.68 7.56 18.51
C LYS A 130 6.98 8.99 18.99
N ASP A 131 7.81 9.72 18.24
CA ASP A 131 8.19 11.09 18.62
C ASP A 131 6.99 12.03 18.61
N ILE A 132 6.08 11.83 17.64
CA ILE A 132 4.81 12.57 17.58
C ILE A 132 3.94 12.27 18.78
N ALA A 133 3.81 11.00 19.17
CA ALA A 133 3.02 10.60 20.34
C ALA A 133 3.58 11.21 21.64
N GLU A 134 4.90 11.18 21.83
CA GLU A 134 5.55 11.82 22.98
C GLU A 134 5.35 13.35 23.03
N LEU A 135 5.33 14.01 21.89
CA LEU A 135 5.05 15.44 21.81
C LEU A 135 3.57 15.75 22.14
N VAL A 136 2.66 14.94 21.64
CA VAL A 136 1.21 15.04 21.94
C VAL A 136 0.96 14.81 23.43
N GLU A 137 1.54 13.74 23.98
CA GLU A 137 1.41 13.41 25.40
C GLU A 137 1.93 14.51 26.30
N ARG A 138 3.17 15.00 26.09
CA ARG A 138 3.75 16.11 26.86
C ARG A 138 2.91 17.38 26.79
N ARG A 139 2.27 17.66 25.65
CA ARG A 139 1.38 18.80 25.52
C ARG A 139 0.05 18.56 26.22
N TRP A 140 -0.45 17.33 26.18
CA TRP A 140 -1.65 16.93 26.91
C TRP A 140 -1.50 17.11 28.41
N GLU A 141 -0.44 16.54 29.00
CA GLU A 141 -0.13 16.61 30.42
C GLU A 141 0.04 18.05 30.95
N ARG A 142 0.46 18.98 30.11
CA ARG A 142 0.55 20.41 30.50
C ARG A 142 -0.79 21.14 30.54
N ASN A 143 -1.76 20.68 29.79
CA ASN A 143 -3.01 21.42 29.59
C ASN A 143 -4.23 20.72 30.18
N PHE A 144 -4.18 19.40 30.37
CA PHE A 144 -5.33 18.58 30.77
C PHE A 144 -4.97 17.65 31.91
N SER A 145 -5.95 17.40 32.80
CA SER A 145 -5.81 16.55 33.99
C SER A 145 -6.31 15.13 33.80
N ASN A 146 -7.09 14.88 32.75
CA ASN A 146 -7.64 13.56 32.41
C ASN A 146 -6.77 12.82 31.40
N GLU A 147 -6.98 11.51 31.28
CA GLU A 147 -6.24 10.66 30.37
C GLU A 147 -6.80 10.74 28.94
N ILE A 148 -5.94 10.60 27.93
CA ILE A 148 -6.35 10.46 26.52
C ILE A 148 -6.97 9.08 26.35
N MET A 149 -8.29 9.01 26.16
CA MET A 149 -9.03 7.76 25.95
C MET A 149 -9.40 7.51 24.49
N TYR A 150 -9.45 8.57 23.67
CA TYR A 150 -9.91 8.48 22.30
C TYR A 150 -9.02 9.27 21.34
N VAL A 151 -8.74 8.65 20.17
CA VAL A 151 -8.07 9.32 19.05
C VAL A 151 -8.96 9.24 17.82
N VAL A 152 -9.18 10.36 17.16
CA VAL A 152 -10.07 10.47 16.01
C VAL A 152 -9.32 10.98 14.79
N GLY A 153 -9.47 10.31 13.65
CA GLY A 153 -8.84 10.71 12.40
C GLY A 153 -8.61 9.56 11.43
N ASP A 154 -7.78 9.78 10.42
CA ASP A 154 -7.48 8.73 9.45
C ASP A 154 -6.73 7.53 10.09
N GLU A 155 -6.87 6.38 9.44
CA GLU A 155 -6.30 5.10 9.92
C GLU A 155 -4.78 5.18 10.16
N TRP A 156 -4.06 5.96 9.35
CA TRP A 156 -2.61 6.03 9.47
C TRP A 156 -2.17 6.94 10.62
N ALA A 157 -2.58 8.20 10.60
CA ALA A 157 -2.13 9.19 11.58
C ALA A 157 -2.73 8.91 12.97
N ALA A 158 -4.05 8.72 13.06
CA ALA A 158 -4.73 8.45 14.30
C ALA A 158 -4.42 7.04 14.86
N GLY A 159 -4.30 6.03 13.98
CA GLY A 159 -3.91 4.69 14.37
C GLY A 159 -2.47 4.63 14.93
N ASN A 160 -1.51 5.31 14.32
CA ASN A 160 -0.16 5.42 14.87
C ASN A 160 -0.13 6.16 16.22
N LEU A 161 -0.87 7.25 16.33
CA LEU A 161 -0.96 7.98 17.59
C LEU A 161 -1.56 7.10 18.70
N SER A 162 -2.67 6.41 18.44
CA SER A 162 -3.28 5.45 19.35
C SER A 162 -2.32 4.32 19.74
N TYR A 163 -1.52 3.84 18.79
CA TYR A 163 -0.56 2.76 19.05
C TYR A 163 0.62 3.21 19.92
N HIS A 164 1.13 4.43 19.75
CA HIS A 164 2.34 4.89 20.43
C HIS A 164 2.07 5.62 21.75
N LEU A 165 0.86 6.14 21.98
CA LEU A 165 0.50 6.73 23.28
C LEU A 165 0.48 5.65 24.39
N PRO A 166 1.02 5.93 25.60
CA PRO A 166 1.03 4.98 26.71
C PRO A 166 -0.36 4.51 27.14
N SER A 167 -1.34 5.41 27.12
CA SER A 167 -2.74 5.11 27.46
C SER A 167 -3.44 4.18 26.48
N ARG A 168 -2.84 3.94 25.29
CA ARG A 168 -3.43 3.10 24.23
C ARG A 168 -4.88 3.48 23.91
N PRO A 169 -5.17 4.75 23.61
CA PRO A 169 -6.51 5.23 23.42
C PRO A 169 -7.20 4.53 22.24
N LYS A 170 -8.51 4.42 22.33
CA LYS A 170 -9.30 3.79 21.27
C LYS A 170 -9.36 4.68 20.03
N TRP A 171 -8.98 4.13 18.89
CA TRP A 171 -9.06 4.82 17.61
C TRP A 171 -10.46 4.79 16.99
N PHE A 172 -10.88 5.94 16.43
CA PHE A 172 -12.08 6.10 15.61
C PHE A 172 -11.78 6.88 14.34
N LYS A 173 -12.37 6.47 13.23
CA LYS A 173 -12.32 7.23 11.98
C LYS A 173 -13.15 8.50 12.06
N SER A 174 -14.34 8.41 12.70
CA SER A 174 -15.25 9.50 13.04
C SER A 174 -15.97 9.09 14.31
N ILE A 175 -16.36 10.06 15.13
CA ILE A 175 -17.19 9.80 16.32
C ILE A 175 -18.69 10.03 16.07
N GLU A 176 -19.09 10.39 14.86
CA GLU A 176 -20.50 10.50 14.49
C GLU A 176 -21.24 9.18 14.76
N GLY A 177 -22.33 9.25 15.52
CA GLY A 177 -23.12 8.09 15.93
C GLY A 177 -22.56 7.27 17.11
N VAL A 178 -21.37 7.61 17.63
CA VAL A 178 -20.75 6.92 18.78
C VAL A 178 -20.62 7.84 20.00
N VAL A 179 -20.85 9.14 19.85
CA VAL A 179 -20.68 10.16 20.92
C VAL A 179 -21.34 9.76 22.23
N ASN A 180 -22.56 9.22 22.18
CA ASN A 180 -23.33 8.79 23.39
C ASN A 180 -22.73 7.56 24.10
N LYS A 181 -21.73 6.91 23.52
CA LYS A 181 -21.04 5.74 24.08
C LYS A 181 -19.64 6.08 24.60
N LEU A 182 -19.21 7.33 24.44
CA LEU A 182 -17.90 7.78 24.93
C LEU A 182 -18.04 8.20 26.40
N ASP A 183 -16.96 7.95 27.15
CA ASP A 183 -16.87 8.49 28.53
C ASP A 183 -16.76 10.02 28.43
N PRO A 184 -17.70 10.77 29.07
CA PRO A 184 -17.69 12.24 29.06
C PRO A 184 -16.44 12.83 29.73
N ASN A 185 -15.75 12.08 30.59
CA ASN A 185 -14.50 12.48 31.24
C ASN A 185 -13.26 12.05 30.46
N GLY A 186 -13.42 11.26 29.41
CA GLY A 186 -12.33 10.77 28.58
C GLY A 186 -11.75 11.87 27.67
N GLY A 187 -10.44 11.98 27.62
CA GLY A 187 -9.76 12.89 26.71
C GLY A 187 -9.84 12.44 25.25
N ILE A 188 -10.01 13.40 24.34
CA ILE A 188 -10.12 13.16 22.90
C ILE A 188 -9.05 13.94 22.16
N VAL A 189 -8.32 13.27 21.25
CA VAL A 189 -7.39 13.91 20.34
C VAL A 189 -7.84 13.68 18.90
N TYR A 190 -8.20 14.74 18.20
CA TYR A 190 -8.41 14.70 16.76
C TYR A 190 -7.09 14.92 16.05
N THR A 191 -6.84 14.17 14.97
CA THR A 191 -5.67 14.36 14.13
C THR A 191 -6.04 14.39 12.64
N GLY A 192 -5.36 15.25 11.88
CA GLY A 192 -5.65 15.42 10.46
C GLY A 192 -4.91 16.60 9.84
N ASN A 193 -5.45 17.13 8.74
CA ASN A 193 -4.89 18.31 8.08
C ASN A 193 -4.89 19.52 9.04
N ALA A 194 -3.72 20.13 9.23
CA ALA A 194 -3.53 21.20 10.19
C ALA A 194 -4.40 22.44 9.91
N GLU A 195 -4.57 22.81 8.63
CA GLU A 195 -5.34 23.99 8.25
C GLU A 195 -6.83 23.81 8.55
N VAL A 196 -7.37 22.64 8.20
CA VAL A 196 -8.78 22.30 8.48
C VAL A 196 -9.04 22.20 9.98
N LEU A 197 -8.17 21.48 10.72
CA LEU A 197 -8.36 21.32 12.17
C LEU A 197 -8.22 22.63 12.93
N LYS A 198 -7.38 23.57 12.48
CA LYS A 198 -7.23 24.89 13.11
C LYS A 198 -8.52 25.68 13.12
N GLU A 199 -9.31 25.60 12.02
CA GLU A 199 -10.56 26.35 11.90
C GLU A 199 -11.71 25.76 12.73
N VAL A 200 -11.72 24.43 12.91
CA VAL A 200 -12.87 23.72 13.55
C VAL A 200 -12.56 23.19 14.95
N CYS A 201 -11.35 23.39 15.46
CA CYS A 201 -10.96 22.86 16.76
C CYS A 201 -11.62 23.61 17.91
N PRO A 202 -12.48 22.98 18.72
CA PRO A 202 -13.09 23.60 19.89
C PRO A 202 -12.19 23.56 21.14
N GLY A 203 -11.05 22.88 21.07
CA GLY A 203 -10.12 22.65 22.16
C GLY A 203 -8.76 23.30 21.96
N ASP A 204 -7.70 22.65 22.45
CA ASP A 204 -6.32 23.12 22.28
C ASP A 204 -5.75 22.62 20.95
N PHE A 205 -5.49 23.55 20.04
CA PHE A 205 -4.90 23.23 18.73
C PHE A 205 -3.38 23.17 18.81
N GLY A 206 -2.82 22.13 18.20
CA GLY A 206 -1.38 21.97 17.98
C GLY A 206 -1.05 21.53 16.58
N LYS A 207 0.16 21.85 16.13
CA LYS A 207 0.70 21.39 14.86
C LYS A 207 2.07 20.77 15.10
N ILE A 208 2.28 19.57 14.56
CA ILE A 208 3.58 18.88 14.56
C ILE A 208 3.87 18.50 13.12
N ASN A 209 4.91 19.09 12.53
CA ASN A 209 5.19 19.01 11.11
C ASN A 209 3.97 19.47 10.25
N LYS A 210 3.47 18.61 9.37
CA LYS A 210 2.29 18.89 8.52
C LYS A 210 0.97 18.47 9.15
N GLN A 211 1.00 17.81 10.31
CA GLN A 211 -0.16 17.22 10.96
C GLN A 211 -0.71 18.14 12.04
N GLY A 212 -2.01 18.38 12.02
CA GLY A 212 -2.74 19.09 13.07
C GLY A 212 -3.26 18.14 14.13
N PHE A 213 -3.35 18.66 15.36
CA PHE A 213 -3.94 17.99 16.51
C PHE A 213 -4.89 18.95 17.20
N CYS A 214 -6.09 18.48 17.53
CA CYS A 214 -7.05 19.20 18.35
C CYS A 214 -7.33 18.38 19.59
N MET A 215 -7.01 18.92 20.75
CA MET A 215 -7.07 18.24 22.04
C MET A 215 -8.26 18.76 22.85
N ILE A 216 -9.12 17.87 23.31
CA ILE A 216 -10.30 18.18 24.10
C ILE A 216 -10.27 17.33 25.37
N GLY A 217 -10.15 18.00 26.51
CA GLY A 217 -10.07 17.34 27.82
C GLY A 217 -10.43 18.28 28.96
N LEU A 218 -10.28 17.79 30.18
CA LEU A 218 -10.50 18.57 31.42
C LEU A 218 -9.25 19.43 31.67
N LYS A 219 -9.38 20.74 31.51
CA LYS A 219 -8.25 21.67 31.71
C LYS A 219 -7.74 21.63 33.16
N ILE A 220 -6.43 21.69 33.31
CA ILE A 220 -5.78 21.91 34.59
C ILE A 220 -6.15 23.34 35.05
N ARG A 221 -6.67 23.46 36.28
CA ARG A 221 -7.01 24.76 36.92
C ARG A 221 -5.77 25.47 37.42
#